data_53dcbbcb57e852c7a09d6bc8346c2968
#
_entry.id   53dcbbcb57e852c7a09d6bc8346c2968
#
_cell.length_a   1.000
_cell.length_b   1.000
_cell.length_c   1.000
_cell.angle_alpha   90.00
_cell.angle_beta   90.00
_cell.angle_gamma   90.00
#
_symmetry.space_group_name_H-M   'P 1'
#
loop_
_entity.id
_entity.type
_entity.pdbx_description
1 polymer ?
#
loop_
_entity_poly.entity_id
_entity_poly.type
_entity_poly.pdbx_seq_one_letter_code
_entity_poly.pdbx_strand_id
1 'polypeptide(L)'
;MKIIAADHVLPISSGPIASGAVAIGGAKIAAVGPRDEIARQFPDIDIEDFGEAAIMPGMVNCHSHLEVTSMRGALDDVEHDFSAWLLKLNGLRAGLSNDDILAATVAGAREGAAAGVTCFGDIGRMGHAGVHALKTVGLRGVVFQETEFSADNRTADDDFLKLAAKFEQLKGEETEHVRVGLSPHSPYTVGSRLFELIAQYSILNRVPLTIHAAESMDEHELMTQGTGFFTSVYEKYGVDWNSPHCTPIEYLERLGVLSTQPLLAHCVTVSEGDIKKISANGAKIAHCPKSNAKFGHGYAPFESFLDAGITVGLGSDSVASNNTCDLLEESRFAALVARNRTKCGSPHEVRAFSSASFISAKQVLEAATLGGAKALGLDAIIGTLEPGKQADIAVVSLTNIAQQPVSDVHTALIFASNGRDVVTTLVAGKSVFRAAR
;
A
#
# COMPACT_ATOMS: atom_id res chain seq x y z
N MET A 1 -14.74 -27.78 4.53
CA MET A 1 -15.44 -26.56 4.99
C MET A 1 -15.00 -26.27 6.42
N LYS A 2 -14.95 -25.02 6.84
CA LYS A 2 -14.76 -24.59 8.23
C LYS A 2 -15.60 -23.34 8.50
N ILE A 3 -15.97 -23.10 9.75
CA ILE A 3 -16.66 -21.89 10.18
C ILE A 3 -15.82 -21.22 11.25
N ILE A 4 -15.63 -19.90 11.12
CA ILE A 4 -15.02 -19.07 12.14
C ILE A 4 -16.07 -18.07 12.64
N ALA A 5 -16.10 -17.82 13.94
CA ALA A 5 -17.02 -16.90 14.58
C ALA A 5 -16.33 -15.97 15.58
N ALA A 6 -16.90 -14.80 15.80
CA ALA A 6 -16.46 -13.84 16.80
C ALA A 6 -17.61 -12.91 17.18
N ASP A 7 -17.43 -12.10 18.23
CA ASP A 7 -18.40 -11.11 18.65
C ASP A 7 -18.66 -10.04 17.57
N HIS A 8 -17.69 -9.80 16.68
CA HIS A 8 -17.85 -8.86 15.58
C HIS A 8 -17.35 -9.45 14.25
N VAL A 9 -18.18 -9.38 13.21
CA VAL A 9 -17.78 -9.62 11.82
C VAL A 9 -17.98 -8.34 11.02
N LEU A 10 -16.94 -7.87 10.34
CA LEU A 10 -16.94 -6.65 9.53
C LEU A 10 -16.84 -6.99 8.05
N PRO A 11 -17.95 -7.11 7.32
CA PRO A 11 -17.90 -7.41 5.88
C PRO A 11 -17.26 -6.31 5.04
N ILE A 12 -17.23 -5.08 5.51
CA ILE A 12 -16.82 -3.84 4.80
C ILE A 12 -17.86 -3.40 3.76
N SER A 13 -18.38 -4.32 2.95
CA SER A 13 -19.47 -4.03 1.98
C SER A 13 -20.83 -3.76 2.64
N SER A 14 -20.96 -4.06 3.94
CA SER A 14 -22.15 -3.80 4.76
C SER A 14 -21.75 -3.42 6.19
N GLY A 15 -22.73 -3.14 7.04
CA GLY A 15 -22.46 -2.85 8.45
C GLY A 15 -21.91 -4.04 9.22
N PRO A 16 -21.29 -3.80 10.41
CA PRO A 16 -20.82 -4.87 11.28
C PRO A 16 -21.94 -5.82 11.72
N ILE A 17 -21.63 -7.10 11.83
CA ILE A 17 -22.53 -8.13 12.31
C ILE A 17 -22.10 -8.51 13.72
N ALA A 18 -22.95 -8.26 14.70
CA ALA A 18 -22.74 -8.72 16.07
C ALA A 18 -22.95 -10.23 16.18
N SER A 19 -22.12 -10.92 16.97
CA SER A 19 -22.11 -12.37 17.11
C SER A 19 -22.17 -13.03 15.74
N GLY A 20 -21.22 -12.66 14.88
CA GLY A 20 -21.18 -13.08 13.48
C GLY A 20 -20.32 -14.32 13.23
N ALA A 21 -20.51 -14.92 12.04
CA ALA A 21 -19.69 -16.02 11.56
C ALA A 21 -19.43 -15.93 10.05
N VAL A 22 -18.32 -16.55 9.63
CA VAL A 22 -17.91 -16.72 8.23
C VAL A 22 -17.71 -18.20 7.96
N ALA A 23 -18.49 -18.74 7.04
CA ALA A 23 -18.31 -20.11 6.52
C ALA A 23 -17.35 -20.07 5.34
N ILE A 24 -16.33 -20.93 5.35
CA ILE A 24 -15.26 -21.00 4.36
C ILE A 24 -15.28 -22.37 3.69
N GLY A 25 -15.50 -22.37 2.38
CA GLY A 25 -15.49 -23.57 1.53
C GLY A 25 -14.26 -23.61 0.64
N GLY A 26 -13.27 -24.42 0.97
CA GLY A 26 -11.99 -24.43 0.27
C GLY A 26 -11.28 -23.07 0.38
N ALA A 27 -11.05 -22.42 -0.74
CA ALA A 27 -10.39 -21.11 -0.81
C ALA A 27 -11.37 -19.92 -0.67
N LYS A 28 -12.68 -20.15 -0.70
CA LYS A 28 -13.67 -19.09 -0.84
C LYS A 28 -14.59 -18.97 0.37
N ILE A 29 -15.10 -17.77 0.57
CA ILE A 29 -16.19 -17.49 1.49
C ILE A 29 -17.47 -18.12 0.92
N ALA A 30 -18.11 -19.00 1.69
CA ALA A 30 -19.37 -19.65 1.35
C ALA A 30 -20.58 -18.85 1.87
N ALA A 31 -20.48 -18.31 3.10
CA ALA A 31 -21.52 -17.49 3.70
C ALA A 31 -20.94 -16.58 4.77
N VAL A 32 -21.62 -15.45 5.02
CA VAL A 32 -21.32 -14.48 6.10
C VAL A 32 -22.66 -14.06 6.70
N GLY A 33 -22.78 -14.05 8.02
CA GLY A 33 -24.02 -13.66 8.68
C GLY A 33 -23.98 -13.84 10.18
N PRO A 34 -25.14 -13.67 10.86
CA PRO A 34 -25.28 -14.01 12.27
C PRO A 34 -24.91 -15.48 12.54
N ARG A 35 -24.20 -15.71 13.63
CA ARG A 35 -23.65 -17.04 13.97
C ARG A 35 -24.71 -18.15 13.94
N ASP A 36 -25.90 -17.88 14.53
CA ASP A 36 -26.97 -18.88 14.59
C ASP A 36 -27.57 -19.23 13.23
N GLU A 37 -27.53 -18.29 12.28
CA GLU A 37 -27.99 -18.54 10.91
C GLU A 37 -26.97 -19.40 10.14
N ILE A 38 -25.68 -19.08 10.29
CA ILE A 38 -24.60 -19.85 9.69
C ILE A 38 -24.55 -21.28 10.27
N ALA A 39 -24.71 -21.42 11.60
CA ALA A 39 -24.77 -22.72 12.27
C ALA A 39 -25.95 -23.60 11.76
N ARG A 40 -27.12 -22.99 11.53
CA ARG A 40 -28.29 -23.70 10.96
C ARG A 40 -28.07 -24.09 9.49
N GLN A 41 -27.36 -23.26 8.73
CA GLN A 41 -27.06 -23.52 7.32
C GLN A 41 -26.03 -24.66 7.16
N PHE A 42 -25.13 -24.83 8.13
CA PHE A 42 -24.05 -25.81 8.11
C PHE A 42 -23.96 -26.59 9.43
N PRO A 43 -24.97 -27.41 9.77
CA PRO A 43 -25.12 -28.01 11.10
C PRO A 43 -24.05 -29.03 11.47
N ASP A 44 -23.36 -29.61 10.48
CA ASP A 44 -22.35 -30.66 10.68
C ASP A 44 -20.90 -30.07 10.73
N ILE A 45 -20.75 -28.74 10.74
CA ILE A 45 -19.45 -28.12 10.72
C ILE A 45 -19.17 -27.45 12.08
N ASP A 46 -18.08 -27.85 12.70
CA ASP A 46 -17.61 -27.23 13.95
C ASP A 46 -17.26 -25.77 13.75
N ILE A 47 -17.62 -24.94 14.73
CA ILE A 47 -17.36 -23.52 14.74
C ILE A 47 -16.10 -23.26 15.57
N GLU A 48 -15.07 -22.69 14.93
CA GLU A 48 -13.92 -22.12 15.63
C GLU A 48 -14.31 -20.72 16.12
N ASP A 49 -14.55 -20.59 17.43
CA ASP A 49 -14.99 -19.35 18.06
C ASP A 49 -13.79 -18.58 18.62
N PHE A 50 -13.63 -17.33 18.21
CA PHE A 50 -12.59 -16.42 18.68
C PHE A 50 -13.06 -15.52 19.84
N GLY A 51 -14.36 -15.59 20.21
CA GLY A 51 -14.92 -14.80 21.30
C GLY A 51 -14.84 -13.29 21.04
N GLU A 52 -14.33 -12.55 22.01
CA GLU A 52 -14.16 -11.10 21.97
C GLU A 52 -13.10 -10.69 20.93
N ALA A 53 -13.47 -10.77 19.67
CA ALA A 53 -12.62 -10.50 18.51
C ALA A 53 -13.40 -9.89 17.35
N ALA A 54 -12.69 -9.33 16.38
CA ALA A 54 -13.22 -8.87 15.11
C ALA A 54 -12.68 -9.72 13.97
N ILE A 55 -13.58 -10.32 13.17
CA ILE A 55 -13.26 -10.96 11.89
C ILE A 55 -13.48 -9.94 10.78
N MET A 56 -12.46 -9.67 9.99
CA MET A 56 -12.50 -8.68 8.90
C MET A 56 -11.76 -9.20 7.66
N PRO A 57 -11.94 -8.59 6.47
CA PRO A 57 -11.09 -8.90 5.33
C PRO A 57 -9.63 -8.70 5.73
N GLY A 58 -8.74 -9.52 5.22
CA GLY A 58 -7.32 -9.29 5.36
C GLY A 58 -6.93 -7.93 4.81
N MET A 59 -6.02 -7.24 5.48
CA MET A 59 -5.56 -5.93 5.05
C MET A 59 -4.72 -6.04 3.78
N VAL A 60 -4.80 -5.01 2.94
CA VAL A 60 -4.08 -4.89 1.68
C VAL A 60 -3.09 -3.76 1.77
N ASN A 61 -1.82 -4.10 1.93
CA ASN A 61 -0.71 -3.17 1.90
C ASN A 61 -0.37 -2.85 0.44
N CYS A 62 -0.90 -1.75 -0.09
CA CYS A 62 -0.80 -1.50 -1.53
C CYS A 62 0.51 -0.82 -1.97
N HIS A 63 1.42 -0.53 -1.03
CA HIS A 63 2.75 0.01 -1.30
C HIS A 63 3.75 -0.41 -0.24
N SER A 64 4.75 -1.17 -0.63
CA SER A 64 5.83 -1.66 0.22
C SER A 64 7.13 -1.89 -0.57
N HIS A 65 8.25 -1.95 0.17
CA HIS A 65 9.57 -2.32 -0.33
C HIS A 65 10.17 -3.40 0.58
N LEU A 66 9.71 -4.64 0.43
CA LEU A 66 10.10 -5.74 1.30
C LEU A 66 11.60 -6.09 1.21
N GLU A 67 12.25 -5.79 0.08
CA GLU A 67 13.69 -6.04 -0.15
C GLU A 67 14.60 -5.36 0.87
N VAL A 68 14.17 -4.24 1.46
CA VAL A 68 14.96 -3.45 2.40
C VAL A 68 14.59 -3.66 3.86
N THR A 69 13.88 -4.76 4.16
CA THR A 69 13.44 -5.07 5.54
C THR A 69 14.60 -5.19 6.53
N SER A 70 15.77 -5.66 6.09
CA SER A 70 16.98 -5.74 6.92
C SER A 70 17.56 -4.38 7.33
N MET A 71 17.10 -3.29 6.70
CA MET A 71 17.58 -1.92 6.96
C MET A 71 16.75 -1.18 8.01
N ARG A 72 15.84 -1.86 8.71
CA ARG A 72 15.02 -1.27 9.78
C ARG A 72 15.90 -0.55 10.82
N GLY A 73 15.65 0.75 11.03
CA GLY A 73 16.39 1.59 11.97
C GLY A 73 17.79 1.96 11.53
N ALA A 74 18.33 1.39 10.44
CA ALA A 74 19.69 1.69 9.99
C ALA A 74 19.85 3.08 9.35
N LEU A 75 18.74 3.75 9.07
CA LEU A 75 18.67 5.04 8.39
C LEU A 75 18.07 6.16 9.26
N ASP A 76 17.66 5.84 10.49
CA ASP A 76 16.97 6.79 11.37
C ASP A 76 17.81 8.00 11.75
N ASP A 77 19.14 7.89 11.72
CA ASP A 77 20.08 8.99 11.98
C ASP A 77 20.10 10.06 10.87
N VAL A 78 19.61 9.74 9.68
CA VAL A 78 19.57 10.64 8.51
C VAL A 78 18.15 10.87 7.96
N GLU A 79 17.12 10.42 8.64
CA GLU A 79 15.73 10.53 8.17
C GLU A 79 15.23 11.98 7.98
N HIS A 80 15.86 12.93 8.64
CA HIS A 80 15.57 14.36 8.53
C HIS A 80 16.10 15.00 7.23
N ASP A 81 16.91 14.28 6.46
CA ASP A 81 17.48 14.70 5.16
C ASP A 81 17.23 13.59 4.15
N PHE A 82 16.18 13.73 3.35
CA PHE A 82 15.76 12.73 2.37
C PHE A 82 16.87 12.39 1.36
N SER A 83 17.67 13.37 1.00
CA SER A 83 18.80 13.20 0.08
C SER A 83 19.90 12.33 0.68
N ALA A 84 20.28 12.62 1.93
CA ALA A 84 21.25 11.81 2.68
C ALA A 84 20.71 10.39 2.90
N TRP A 85 19.41 10.26 3.19
CA TRP A 85 18.73 8.98 3.36
C TRP A 85 18.80 8.12 2.09
N LEU A 86 18.46 8.69 0.91
CA LEU A 86 18.55 8.00 -0.37
C LEU A 86 19.96 7.52 -0.70
N LEU A 87 20.97 8.36 -0.43
CA LEU A 87 22.38 8.01 -0.66
C LEU A 87 22.83 6.88 0.27
N LYS A 88 22.46 6.95 1.55
CA LYS A 88 22.78 5.92 2.55
C LYS A 88 22.06 4.60 2.25
N LEU A 89 20.77 4.66 1.87
CA LEU A 89 19.99 3.48 1.44
C LEU A 89 20.69 2.74 0.29
N ASN A 90 21.05 3.48 -0.77
CA ASN A 90 21.72 2.88 -1.93
C ASN A 90 23.09 2.29 -1.56
N GLY A 91 23.84 2.95 -0.67
CA GLY A 91 25.11 2.44 -0.16
C GLY A 91 24.97 1.14 0.62
N LEU A 92 24.00 1.06 1.53
CA LEU A 92 23.70 -0.17 2.29
C LEU A 92 23.22 -1.29 1.37
N ARG A 93 22.32 -0.97 0.43
CA ARG A 93 21.79 -1.96 -0.51
C ARG A 93 22.89 -2.58 -1.38
N ALA A 94 23.85 -1.79 -1.84
CA ALA A 94 24.99 -2.28 -2.64
C ALA A 94 25.87 -3.30 -1.88
N GLY A 95 25.79 -3.32 -0.55
CA GLY A 95 26.51 -4.29 0.29
C GLY A 95 25.76 -5.60 0.54
N LEU A 96 24.49 -5.71 0.15
CA LEU A 96 23.68 -6.91 0.36
C LEU A 96 23.92 -7.94 -0.75
N SER A 97 24.05 -9.20 -0.38
CA SER A 97 23.97 -10.31 -1.32
C SER A 97 22.52 -10.60 -1.74
N ASN A 98 22.33 -11.34 -2.83
CA ASN A 98 20.98 -11.79 -3.22
C ASN A 98 20.29 -12.61 -2.13
N ASP A 99 21.04 -13.44 -1.39
CA ASP A 99 20.49 -14.24 -0.31
C ASP A 99 20.03 -13.36 0.86
N ASP A 100 20.78 -12.29 1.18
CA ASP A 100 20.36 -11.30 2.20
C ASP A 100 19.07 -10.61 1.81
N ILE A 101 18.94 -10.22 0.54
CA ILE A 101 17.71 -9.59 0.01
C ILE A 101 16.54 -10.58 0.06
N LEU A 102 16.71 -11.83 -0.36
CA LEU A 102 15.67 -12.87 -0.27
C LEU A 102 15.23 -13.09 1.17
N ALA A 103 16.16 -13.22 2.10
CA ALA A 103 15.87 -13.42 3.51
C ALA A 103 15.13 -12.22 4.12
N ALA A 104 15.57 -10.99 3.81
CA ALA A 104 14.93 -9.75 4.24
C ALA A 104 13.49 -9.64 3.73
N THR A 105 13.27 -9.94 2.45
CA THR A 105 11.96 -9.88 1.80
C THR A 105 10.98 -10.88 2.44
N VAL A 106 11.43 -12.11 2.70
CA VAL A 106 10.60 -13.12 3.40
C VAL A 106 10.28 -12.68 4.83
N ALA A 107 11.24 -12.07 5.54
CA ALA A 107 11.00 -11.56 6.90
C ALA A 107 9.94 -10.46 6.92
N GLY A 108 9.99 -9.49 5.99
CA GLY A 108 8.99 -8.44 5.85
C GLY A 108 7.60 -8.98 5.50
N ALA A 109 7.53 -9.94 4.59
CA ALA A 109 6.27 -10.61 4.24
C ALA A 109 5.66 -11.33 5.46
N ARG A 110 6.48 -12.02 6.28
CA ARG A 110 6.03 -12.67 7.53
C ARG A 110 5.55 -11.67 8.57
N GLU A 111 6.22 -10.53 8.71
CA GLU A 111 5.80 -9.46 9.61
C GLU A 111 4.43 -8.93 9.22
N GLY A 112 4.20 -8.62 7.94
CA GLY A 112 2.89 -8.20 7.48
C GLY A 112 1.82 -9.26 7.69
N ALA A 113 2.11 -10.54 7.42
CA ALA A 113 1.19 -11.64 7.72
C ALA A 113 0.83 -11.69 9.21
N ALA A 114 1.81 -11.49 10.10
CA ALA A 114 1.58 -11.43 11.54
C ALA A 114 0.75 -10.21 11.96
N ALA A 115 0.78 -9.14 11.18
CA ALA A 115 0.00 -7.92 11.37
C ALA A 115 -1.34 -7.93 10.61
N GLY A 116 -1.80 -9.07 10.05
CA GLY A 116 -3.10 -9.19 9.39
C GLY A 116 -3.11 -8.80 7.91
N VAL A 117 -1.96 -8.55 7.30
CA VAL A 117 -1.84 -8.27 5.86
C VAL A 117 -1.92 -9.59 5.09
N THR A 118 -2.83 -9.66 4.12
CA THR A 118 -3.01 -10.83 3.25
C THR A 118 -2.50 -10.59 1.83
N CYS A 119 -2.34 -9.33 1.44
CA CYS A 119 -1.98 -8.93 0.09
C CYS A 119 -1.01 -7.74 0.11
N PHE A 120 0.00 -7.78 -0.75
CA PHE A 120 1.00 -6.73 -0.92
C PHE A 120 1.02 -6.17 -2.35
N GLY A 121 1.18 -4.85 -2.47
CA GLY A 121 1.77 -4.19 -3.62
C GLY A 121 3.24 -3.94 -3.30
N ASP A 122 4.12 -4.82 -3.72
CA ASP A 122 5.53 -4.79 -3.38
C ASP A 122 6.38 -4.30 -4.54
N ILE A 123 7.27 -3.35 -4.29
CA ILE A 123 8.15 -2.74 -5.28
C ILE A 123 9.57 -3.18 -5.00
N GLY A 124 10.26 -3.70 -6.01
CA GLY A 124 11.63 -4.12 -5.85
C GLY A 124 12.45 -4.06 -7.14
N ARG A 125 13.73 -3.71 -7.01
CA ARG A 125 14.69 -3.83 -8.12
C ARG A 125 15.00 -5.29 -8.44
N MET A 126 14.85 -6.17 -7.44
CA MET A 126 14.91 -7.61 -7.56
C MET A 126 13.50 -8.22 -7.40
N GLY A 127 12.58 -7.92 -8.34
CA GLY A 127 11.17 -8.36 -8.24
C GLY A 127 11.00 -9.85 -7.94
N HIS A 128 11.95 -10.71 -8.39
CA HIS A 128 12.00 -12.13 -8.01
C HIS A 128 11.96 -12.34 -6.48
N ALA A 129 12.60 -11.48 -5.69
CA ALA A 129 12.60 -11.61 -4.23
C ALA A 129 11.19 -11.40 -3.66
N GLY A 130 10.44 -10.42 -4.16
CA GLY A 130 9.04 -10.19 -3.79
C GLY A 130 8.16 -11.40 -4.13
N VAL A 131 8.25 -11.91 -5.37
CA VAL A 131 7.50 -13.11 -5.79
C VAL A 131 7.85 -14.31 -4.91
N HIS A 132 9.15 -14.55 -4.67
CA HIS A 132 9.62 -15.64 -3.81
C HIS A 132 9.06 -15.51 -2.38
N ALA A 133 9.11 -14.32 -1.79
CA ALA A 133 8.64 -14.08 -0.43
C ALA A 133 7.14 -14.32 -0.29
N LEU A 134 6.32 -13.76 -1.19
CA LEU A 134 4.88 -13.95 -1.15
C LEU A 134 4.48 -15.41 -1.32
N LYS A 135 5.13 -16.13 -2.25
CA LYS A 135 4.94 -17.58 -2.43
C LYS A 135 5.35 -18.38 -1.20
N THR A 136 6.50 -18.06 -0.60
CA THR A 136 7.04 -18.77 0.57
C THR A 136 6.13 -18.61 1.80
N VAL A 137 5.60 -17.43 2.03
CA VAL A 137 4.69 -17.15 3.17
C VAL A 137 3.25 -17.56 2.87
N GLY A 138 2.88 -17.68 1.60
CA GLY A 138 1.53 -18.02 1.16
C GLY A 138 0.61 -16.80 1.05
N LEU A 139 1.17 -15.63 0.79
CA LEU A 139 0.45 -14.36 0.64
C LEU A 139 0.05 -14.11 -0.81
N ARG A 140 -0.86 -13.16 -0.97
CA ARG A 140 -1.28 -12.62 -2.25
C ARG A 140 -0.52 -11.33 -2.54
N GLY A 141 -0.40 -10.94 -3.82
CA GLY A 141 0.12 -9.61 -4.15
C GLY A 141 0.28 -9.32 -5.63
N VAL A 142 0.70 -8.08 -5.86
CA VAL A 142 1.24 -7.59 -7.13
C VAL A 142 2.67 -7.14 -6.87
N VAL A 143 3.64 -7.80 -7.49
CA VAL A 143 5.06 -7.44 -7.37
C VAL A 143 5.43 -6.60 -8.57
N PHE A 144 5.93 -5.39 -8.31
CA PHE A 144 6.29 -4.43 -9.34
C PHE A 144 7.81 -4.43 -9.54
N GLN A 145 8.25 -4.79 -10.75
CA GLN A 145 9.66 -4.67 -11.13
C GLN A 145 10.01 -3.19 -11.28
N GLU A 146 10.91 -2.72 -10.42
CA GLU A 146 11.34 -1.34 -10.41
C GLU A 146 12.44 -1.07 -11.46
N THR A 147 12.44 0.18 -12.00
CA THR A 147 13.54 0.68 -12.82
C THR A 147 14.78 0.95 -11.96
N GLU A 148 15.96 0.84 -12.56
CA GLU A 148 17.16 1.47 -12.02
C GLU A 148 17.10 2.99 -12.20
N PHE A 149 18.13 3.71 -11.76
CA PHE A 149 18.27 5.14 -12.08
C PHE A 149 18.48 5.32 -13.59
N SER A 150 17.52 5.88 -14.27
CA SER A 150 17.40 5.97 -15.73
C SER A 150 16.83 7.34 -16.15
N ALA A 151 17.38 8.42 -15.58
CA ALA A 151 16.91 9.78 -15.84
C ALA A 151 17.37 10.33 -17.20
N ASP A 152 18.36 9.70 -17.84
CA ASP A 152 18.93 10.17 -19.10
C ASP A 152 18.16 9.62 -20.31
N ASN A 153 17.54 10.51 -21.06
CA ASN A 153 16.78 10.12 -22.25
C ASN A 153 17.63 9.47 -23.36
N ARG A 154 18.96 9.67 -23.34
CA ARG A 154 19.87 9.06 -24.33
C ARG A 154 19.99 7.55 -24.17
N THR A 155 19.74 7.01 -22.97
CA THR A 155 19.80 5.57 -22.68
C THR A 155 18.42 4.92 -22.59
N ALA A 156 17.32 5.69 -22.72
CA ALA A 156 15.97 5.26 -22.44
C ALA A 156 15.52 4.01 -23.20
N ASP A 157 15.85 3.88 -24.47
CA ASP A 157 15.45 2.71 -25.28
C ASP A 157 16.19 1.43 -24.80
N ASP A 158 17.50 1.53 -24.48
CA ASP A 158 18.27 0.41 -23.91
C ASP A 158 17.80 0.05 -22.51
N ASP A 159 17.49 1.02 -21.66
CA ASP A 159 17.00 0.81 -20.30
C ASP A 159 15.60 0.19 -20.32
N PHE A 160 14.77 0.58 -21.28
CA PHE A 160 13.48 -0.07 -21.50
C PHE A 160 13.63 -1.54 -21.90
N LEU A 161 14.55 -1.87 -22.82
CA LEU A 161 14.79 -3.26 -23.21
C LEU A 161 15.24 -4.13 -22.03
N LYS A 162 16.14 -3.60 -21.18
CA LYS A 162 16.58 -4.29 -19.95
C LYS A 162 15.43 -4.50 -18.97
N LEU A 163 14.60 -3.45 -18.75
CA LEU A 163 13.42 -3.53 -17.87
C LEU A 163 12.41 -4.56 -18.39
N ALA A 164 12.09 -4.49 -19.69
CA ALA A 164 11.15 -5.42 -20.32
C ALA A 164 11.65 -6.87 -20.22
N ALA A 165 12.94 -7.12 -20.42
CA ALA A 165 13.52 -8.45 -20.27
C ALA A 165 13.41 -8.98 -18.83
N LYS A 166 13.71 -8.16 -17.82
CA LYS A 166 13.52 -8.51 -16.40
C LYS A 166 12.04 -8.79 -16.10
N PHE A 167 11.14 -7.96 -16.61
CA PHE A 167 9.69 -8.11 -16.40
C PHE A 167 9.15 -9.40 -17.04
N GLU A 168 9.53 -9.73 -18.27
CA GLU A 168 9.08 -10.98 -18.93
C GLU A 168 9.57 -12.23 -18.20
N GLN A 169 10.77 -12.20 -17.61
CA GLN A 169 11.24 -13.27 -16.74
C GLN A 169 10.36 -13.38 -15.49
N LEU A 170 10.11 -12.26 -14.83
CA LEU A 170 9.28 -12.19 -13.62
C LEU A 170 7.84 -12.63 -13.88
N LYS A 171 7.29 -12.29 -15.02
CA LYS A 171 5.96 -12.71 -15.47
C LYS A 171 5.82 -14.23 -15.57
N GLY A 172 6.89 -14.92 -15.93
CA GLY A 172 6.96 -16.38 -15.91
C GLY A 172 6.82 -17.02 -14.52
N GLU A 173 6.95 -16.22 -13.45
CA GLU A 173 6.83 -16.67 -12.05
C GLU A 173 5.46 -16.40 -11.44
N GLU A 174 4.53 -15.76 -12.15
CA GLU A 174 3.16 -15.50 -11.69
C GLU A 174 2.45 -16.78 -11.23
N THR A 175 1.55 -16.62 -10.27
CA THR A 175 0.71 -17.69 -9.74
C THR A 175 -0.74 -17.23 -9.65
N GLU A 176 -1.65 -18.09 -9.17
CA GLU A 176 -3.02 -17.70 -8.85
C GLU A 176 -3.07 -16.54 -7.82
N HIS A 177 -2.06 -16.44 -6.94
CA HIS A 177 -2.04 -15.45 -5.85
C HIS A 177 -1.10 -14.28 -6.09
N VAL A 178 -0.08 -14.43 -6.93
CA VAL A 178 0.94 -13.39 -7.17
C VAL A 178 0.95 -13.01 -8.64
N ARG A 179 0.66 -11.75 -8.91
CA ARG A 179 0.77 -11.09 -10.21
C ARG A 179 1.98 -10.18 -10.24
N VAL A 180 2.34 -9.72 -11.42
CA VAL A 180 3.46 -8.80 -11.58
C VAL A 180 3.07 -7.52 -12.33
N GLY A 181 3.82 -6.45 -12.09
CA GLY A 181 3.67 -5.15 -12.70
C GLY A 181 5.01 -4.47 -12.92
N LEU A 182 4.98 -3.21 -13.32
CA LEU A 182 6.16 -2.37 -13.50
C LEU A 182 6.10 -1.15 -12.57
N SER A 183 7.26 -0.72 -12.09
CA SER A 183 7.42 0.51 -11.33
C SER A 183 8.49 1.39 -12.00
N PRO A 184 8.12 2.32 -12.90
CA PRO A 184 8.98 3.45 -13.20
C PRO A 184 9.08 4.31 -11.94
N HIS A 185 10.19 4.17 -11.20
CA HIS A 185 10.34 4.58 -9.81
C HIS A 185 9.70 5.94 -9.49
N SER A 186 10.17 7.03 -10.11
CA SER A 186 9.69 8.38 -9.82
C SER A 186 10.09 9.39 -10.92
N PRO A 187 9.45 10.57 -11.02
CA PRO A 187 9.83 11.64 -11.93
C PRO A 187 11.28 12.13 -11.79
N TYR A 188 11.89 11.95 -10.61
CA TYR A 188 13.29 12.35 -10.37
C TYR A 188 14.33 11.25 -10.62
N THR A 189 13.92 10.07 -11.04
CA THR A 189 14.86 8.96 -11.37
C THR A 189 14.66 8.38 -12.76
N VAL A 190 13.58 8.75 -13.44
CA VAL A 190 13.20 8.20 -14.75
C VAL A 190 13.00 9.31 -15.76
N GLY A 191 13.66 9.20 -16.91
CA GLY A 191 13.55 10.18 -18.00
C GLY A 191 12.21 10.12 -18.73
N SER A 192 11.84 11.24 -19.38
CA SER A 192 10.56 11.37 -20.08
C SER A 192 10.36 10.27 -21.14
N ARG A 193 11.39 10.00 -21.93
CA ARG A 193 11.34 8.99 -22.99
C ARG A 193 11.08 7.60 -22.43
N LEU A 194 11.69 7.25 -21.30
CA LEU A 194 11.48 5.94 -20.66
C LEU A 194 10.07 5.84 -20.08
N PHE A 195 9.53 6.90 -19.49
CA PHE A 195 8.13 6.94 -19.05
C PHE A 195 7.16 6.71 -20.23
N GLU A 196 7.36 7.36 -21.37
CA GLU A 196 6.54 7.17 -22.56
C GLU A 196 6.55 5.72 -23.06
N LEU A 197 7.74 5.10 -23.12
CA LEU A 197 7.91 3.71 -23.54
C LEU A 197 7.18 2.74 -22.59
N ILE A 198 7.35 2.94 -21.27
CA ILE A 198 6.69 2.12 -20.25
C ILE A 198 5.18 2.30 -20.30
N ALA A 199 4.69 3.54 -20.46
CA ALA A 199 3.25 3.80 -20.56
C ALA A 199 2.63 3.12 -21.79
N GLN A 200 3.28 3.22 -22.94
CA GLN A 200 2.83 2.54 -24.17
C GLN A 200 2.82 1.01 -23.99
N TYR A 201 3.89 0.45 -23.41
CA TYR A 201 3.96 -0.98 -23.13
C TYR A 201 2.86 -1.43 -22.16
N SER A 202 2.65 -0.68 -21.09
CA SER A 202 1.60 -0.95 -20.10
C SER A 202 0.21 -0.98 -20.74
N ILE A 203 -0.14 0.01 -21.57
CA ILE A 203 -1.43 0.06 -22.26
C ILE A 203 -1.60 -1.13 -23.21
N LEU A 204 -0.61 -1.40 -24.03
CA LEU A 204 -0.68 -2.48 -25.03
C LEU A 204 -0.80 -3.87 -24.38
N ASN A 205 -0.09 -4.10 -23.28
CA ASN A 205 0.01 -5.41 -22.62
C ASN A 205 -0.84 -5.51 -21.34
N ARG A 206 -1.57 -4.44 -20.96
CA ARG A 206 -2.38 -4.36 -19.73
C ARG A 206 -1.56 -4.64 -18.47
N VAL A 207 -0.33 -4.13 -18.42
CA VAL A 207 0.57 -4.29 -17.27
C VAL A 207 0.26 -3.21 -16.23
N PRO A 208 -0.03 -3.55 -14.96
CA PRO A 208 -0.26 -2.56 -13.92
C PRO A 208 1.02 -1.77 -13.61
N LEU A 209 0.86 -0.46 -13.35
CA LEU A 209 1.95 0.43 -12.97
C LEU A 209 1.78 0.97 -11.55
N THR A 210 2.90 1.14 -10.85
CA THR A 210 2.98 1.96 -9.63
C THR A 210 4.17 2.92 -9.72
N ILE A 211 4.03 4.13 -9.14
CA ILE A 211 4.99 5.22 -9.30
C ILE A 211 5.00 6.06 -8.03
N HIS A 212 6.18 6.39 -7.49
CA HIS A 212 6.31 7.45 -6.48
C HIS A 212 6.11 8.80 -7.17
N ALA A 213 5.15 9.59 -6.70
CA ALA A 213 4.82 10.84 -7.36
C ALA A 213 4.40 11.91 -6.35
N ALA A 214 4.91 13.12 -6.54
CA ALA A 214 4.64 14.27 -5.69
C ALA A 214 4.89 13.97 -4.20
N GLU A 215 5.98 13.26 -3.92
CA GLU A 215 6.34 12.77 -2.58
C GLU A 215 6.94 13.89 -1.73
N SER A 216 7.91 14.64 -2.27
CA SER A 216 8.71 15.61 -1.54
C SER A 216 8.75 16.97 -2.19
N MET A 217 9.18 17.98 -1.41
CA MET A 217 9.46 19.30 -1.96
C MET A 217 10.67 19.29 -2.89
N ASP A 218 11.67 18.42 -2.67
CA ASP A 218 12.82 18.27 -3.57
C ASP A 218 12.38 17.84 -4.97
N GLU A 219 11.42 16.89 -5.06
CA GLU A 219 10.80 16.50 -6.34
C GLU A 219 10.03 17.67 -6.95
N HIS A 220 9.24 18.36 -6.15
CA HIS A 220 8.45 19.51 -6.62
C HIS A 220 9.34 20.64 -7.17
N GLU A 221 10.43 21.00 -6.49
CA GLU A 221 11.40 22.02 -6.93
C GLU A 221 12.12 21.60 -8.20
N LEU A 222 12.57 20.36 -8.29
CA LEU A 222 13.15 19.81 -9.51
C LEU A 222 12.21 20.02 -10.69
N MET A 223 10.98 19.54 -10.56
CA MET A 223 10.03 19.50 -11.66
C MET A 223 9.51 20.89 -12.06
N THR A 224 9.28 21.78 -11.10
CA THR A 224 8.70 23.10 -11.37
C THR A 224 9.75 24.18 -11.68
N GLN A 225 10.91 24.11 -11.04
CA GLN A 225 11.94 25.18 -11.08
C GLN A 225 13.25 24.71 -11.73
N GLY A 226 13.54 23.42 -11.78
CA GLY A 226 14.82 22.89 -12.24
C GLY A 226 15.96 23.15 -11.26
N THR A 227 15.66 23.14 -9.96
CA THR A 227 16.61 23.43 -8.88
C THR A 227 16.57 22.33 -7.82
N GLY A 228 17.46 22.42 -6.83
CA GLY A 228 17.50 21.55 -5.67
C GLY A 228 18.49 20.38 -5.79
N PHE A 229 18.37 19.43 -4.87
CA PHE A 229 19.31 18.31 -4.73
C PHE A 229 19.44 17.46 -6.01
N PHE A 230 18.33 17.10 -6.63
CA PHE A 230 18.35 16.21 -7.81
C PHE A 230 19.05 16.85 -9.01
N THR A 231 19.03 18.18 -9.15
CA THR A 231 19.79 18.87 -10.19
C THR A 231 21.28 18.60 -10.04
N SER A 232 21.81 18.67 -8.81
CA SER A 232 23.22 18.36 -8.53
C SER A 232 23.58 16.91 -8.85
N VAL A 233 22.64 15.98 -8.62
CA VAL A 233 22.79 14.56 -8.99
C VAL A 233 22.89 14.44 -10.50
N TYR A 234 22.03 15.11 -11.25
CA TYR A 234 22.03 15.07 -12.71
C TYR A 234 23.32 15.65 -13.30
N GLU A 235 23.77 16.78 -12.78
CA GLU A 235 25.08 17.36 -13.16
C GLU A 235 26.23 16.38 -12.92
N LYS A 236 26.26 15.76 -11.73
CA LYS A 236 27.31 14.79 -11.36
C LYS A 236 27.36 13.59 -12.29
N TYR A 237 26.21 13.10 -12.75
CA TYR A 237 26.12 11.95 -13.64
C TYR A 237 26.04 12.33 -15.13
N GLY A 238 26.11 13.62 -15.45
CA GLY A 238 26.05 14.12 -16.83
C GLY A 238 24.74 13.82 -17.54
N VAL A 239 23.63 13.82 -16.78
CA VAL A 239 22.27 13.59 -17.31
C VAL A 239 21.86 14.83 -18.09
N ASP A 240 21.47 14.63 -19.36
CA ASP A 240 20.86 15.68 -20.16
C ASP A 240 19.37 15.82 -19.81
N TRP A 241 19.09 16.79 -18.93
CA TRP A 241 17.76 17.00 -18.40
C TRP A 241 17.41 18.49 -18.35
N ASN A 242 16.15 18.81 -18.63
CA ASN A 242 15.58 20.13 -18.50
C ASN A 242 14.29 20.07 -17.70
N SER A 243 14.06 21.05 -16.82
CA SER A 243 12.81 21.12 -16.05
C SER A 243 11.60 21.20 -16.99
N PRO A 244 10.57 20.38 -16.75
CA PRO A 244 9.31 20.47 -17.50
C PRO A 244 8.47 21.69 -17.08
N HIS A 245 8.87 22.44 -16.05
CA HIS A 245 8.18 23.59 -15.48
C HIS A 245 6.70 23.32 -15.18
N CYS A 246 6.42 22.17 -14.55
CA CYS A 246 5.07 21.76 -14.14
C CYS A 246 5.15 20.83 -12.92
N THR A 247 4.00 20.53 -12.32
CA THR A 247 3.95 19.60 -11.20
C THR A 247 4.31 18.18 -11.63
N PRO A 248 4.76 17.29 -10.71
CA PRO A 248 5.00 15.88 -11.03
C PRO A 248 3.79 15.20 -11.66
N ILE A 249 2.59 15.48 -11.19
CA ILE A 249 1.34 14.90 -11.71
C ILE A 249 1.04 15.41 -13.13
N GLU A 250 1.20 16.70 -13.38
CA GLU A 250 1.03 17.26 -14.72
C GLU A 250 2.06 16.72 -15.71
N TYR A 251 3.30 16.50 -15.25
CA TYR A 251 4.33 15.85 -16.06
C TYR A 251 3.94 14.43 -16.47
N LEU A 252 3.51 13.59 -15.51
CA LEU A 252 3.03 12.23 -15.79
C LEU A 252 1.80 12.22 -16.74
N GLU A 253 0.92 13.22 -16.61
CA GLU A 253 -0.22 13.38 -17.54
C GLU A 253 0.26 13.69 -18.97
N ARG A 254 1.17 14.66 -19.14
CA ARG A 254 1.74 15.05 -20.45
C ARG A 254 2.43 13.88 -21.16
N LEU A 255 3.06 12.98 -20.41
CA LEU A 255 3.72 11.78 -20.94
C LEU A 255 2.76 10.60 -21.20
N GLY A 256 1.45 10.78 -20.97
CA GLY A 256 0.44 9.75 -21.15
C GLY A 256 0.45 8.66 -20.05
N VAL A 257 1.25 8.83 -19.02
CA VAL A 257 1.37 7.85 -17.92
C VAL A 257 0.08 7.73 -17.14
N LEU A 258 -0.62 8.84 -16.84
CA LEU A 258 -1.89 8.79 -16.12
C LEU A 258 -2.97 8.00 -16.85
N SER A 259 -2.90 7.90 -18.18
CA SER A 259 -3.83 7.10 -18.98
C SER A 259 -3.72 5.59 -18.74
N THR A 260 -2.63 5.11 -18.12
CA THR A 260 -2.48 3.72 -17.67
C THR A 260 -3.26 3.42 -16.38
N GLN A 261 -3.88 4.43 -15.77
CA GLN A 261 -4.54 4.35 -14.45
C GLN A 261 -3.60 3.83 -13.34
N PRO A 262 -2.41 4.42 -13.20
CA PRO A 262 -1.38 3.91 -12.30
C PRO A 262 -1.80 4.03 -10.83
N LEU A 263 -1.10 3.28 -9.97
CA LEU A 263 -1.10 3.49 -8.53
C LEU A 263 0.01 4.49 -8.19
N LEU A 264 -0.35 5.68 -7.75
CA LEU A 264 0.57 6.74 -7.36
C LEU A 264 0.83 6.66 -5.86
N ALA A 265 2.07 6.46 -5.46
CA ALA A 265 2.44 6.47 -4.05
C ALA A 265 2.67 7.89 -3.55
N HIS A 266 2.37 8.13 -2.27
CA HIS A 266 2.54 9.36 -1.49
C HIS A 266 1.59 10.50 -1.86
N CYS A 267 1.73 11.15 -2.99
CA CYS A 267 0.92 12.31 -3.42
C CYS A 267 0.79 13.40 -2.34
N VAL A 268 1.92 13.80 -1.73
CA VAL A 268 1.97 14.81 -0.65
C VAL A 268 1.88 16.22 -1.20
N THR A 269 2.70 16.55 -2.22
CA THR A 269 2.85 17.91 -2.76
C THR A 269 1.91 18.19 -3.94
N VAL A 270 0.68 17.69 -3.86
CA VAL A 270 -0.33 17.84 -4.93
C VAL A 270 -1.19 19.08 -4.74
N SER A 271 -1.48 19.76 -5.83
CA SER A 271 -2.43 20.86 -5.91
C SER A 271 -3.87 20.37 -6.15
N GLU A 272 -4.88 21.26 -6.00
CA GLU A 272 -6.26 20.94 -6.41
C GLU A 272 -6.36 20.59 -7.90
N GLY A 273 -5.51 21.21 -8.73
CA GLY A 273 -5.42 20.90 -10.16
C GLY A 273 -4.92 19.47 -10.39
N ASP A 274 -3.92 19.03 -9.62
CA ASP A 274 -3.38 17.68 -9.70
C ASP A 274 -4.41 16.64 -9.24
N ILE A 275 -5.15 16.91 -8.16
CA ILE A 275 -6.22 16.03 -7.69
C ILE A 275 -7.28 15.81 -8.77
N LYS A 276 -7.67 16.88 -9.48
CA LYS A 276 -8.61 16.77 -10.61
C LYS A 276 -8.05 15.92 -11.75
N LYS A 277 -6.74 16.05 -12.07
CA LYS A 277 -6.07 15.22 -13.09
C LYS A 277 -6.02 13.75 -12.69
N ILE A 278 -5.67 13.45 -11.45
CA ILE A 278 -5.65 12.08 -10.89
C ILE A 278 -7.04 11.44 -11.00
N SER A 279 -8.09 12.17 -10.53
CA SER A 279 -9.48 11.70 -10.59
C SER A 279 -9.97 11.49 -12.02
N ALA A 280 -9.73 12.46 -12.91
CA ALA A 280 -10.20 12.41 -14.30
C ALA A 280 -9.59 11.26 -15.11
N ASN A 281 -8.34 10.87 -14.79
CA ASN A 281 -7.65 9.76 -15.44
C ASN A 281 -7.90 8.39 -14.75
N GLY A 282 -8.62 8.34 -13.63
CA GLY A 282 -8.87 7.10 -12.89
C GLY A 282 -7.61 6.52 -12.23
N ALA A 283 -6.57 7.32 -12.03
CA ALA A 283 -5.40 6.92 -11.27
C ALA A 283 -5.77 6.74 -9.79
N LYS A 284 -5.01 5.90 -9.09
CA LYS A 284 -5.27 5.49 -7.71
C LYS A 284 -4.13 5.97 -6.83
N ILE A 285 -4.35 6.02 -5.51
CA ILE A 285 -3.34 6.51 -4.57
C ILE A 285 -3.03 5.44 -3.52
N ALA A 286 -1.73 5.20 -3.28
CA ALA A 286 -1.20 4.51 -2.12
C ALA A 286 -0.77 5.56 -1.09
N HIS A 287 -1.56 5.72 -0.03
CA HIS A 287 -1.28 6.68 1.03
C HIS A 287 -0.37 6.06 2.09
N CYS A 288 0.80 6.65 2.32
CA CYS A 288 1.85 6.17 3.23
C CYS A 288 2.14 7.20 4.34
N PRO A 289 1.19 7.46 5.24
CA PRO A 289 1.22 8.63 6.12
C PRO A 289 2.38 8.62 7.12
N LYS A 290 2.82 7.46 7.62
CA LYS A 290 3.94 7.40 8.59
C LYS A 290 5.27 7.68 7.92
N SER A 291 5.53 7.10 6.75
CA SER A 291 6.74 7.38 5.97
C SER A 291 6.83 8.87 5.62
N ASN A 292 5.74 9.45 5.08
CA ASN A 292 5.67 10.88 4.78
C ASN A 292 5.99 11.76 6.00
N ALA A 293 5.48 11.39 7.17
CA ALA A 293 5.71 12.14 8.40
C ALA A 293 7.13 11.97 8.95
N LYS A 294 7.71 10.77 8.87
CA LYS A 294 9.09 10.52 9.31
C LYS A 294 10.10 11.34 8.51
N PHE A 295 9.90 11.45 7.20
CA PHE A 295 10.74 12.31 6.37
C PHE A 295 10.43 13.81 6.48
N GLY A 296 9.35 14.18 7.16
CA GLY A 296 8.93 15.58 7.20
C GLY A 296 8.41 16.11 5.87
N HIS A 297 8.01 15.25 4.94
CA HIS A 297 7.47 15.64 3.64
C HIS A 297 6.13 16.38 3.74
N GLY A 298 5.44 16.25 4.86
CA GLY A 298 4.12 16.82 5.08
C GLY A 298 3.00 15.77 5.01
N TYR A 299 1.80 16.25 4.68
CA TYR A 299 0.60 15.41 4.75
C TYR A 299 -0.15 15.40 3.43
N ALA A 300 -0.29 14.23 2.82
CA ALA A 300 -1.14 14.05 1.66
C ALA A 300 -2.61 14.42 1.97
N PRO A 301 -3.34 15.08 1.06
CA PRO A 301 -4.72 15.53 1.28
C PRO A 301 -5.73 14.37 1.17
N PHE A 302 -5.69 13.44 2.11
CA PHE A 302 -6.46 12.19 2.10
C PHE A 302 -7.97 12.45 1.95
N GLU A 303 -8.53 13.43 2.68
CA GLU A 303 -9.94 13.82 2.60
C GLU A 303 -10.29 14.29 1.19
N SER A 304 -9.44 15.14 0.61
CA SER A 304 -9.66 15.69 -0.72
C SER A 304 -9.61 14.60 -1.81
N PHE A 305 -8.81 13.57 -1.61
CA PHE A 305 -8.80 12.42 -2.51
C PHE A 305 -10.11 11.65 -2.47
N LEU A 306 -10.63 11.38 -1.27
CA LEU A 306 -11.92 10.70 -1.09
C LEU A 306 -13.07 11.56 -1.64
N ASP A 307 -13.08 12.86 -1.38
CA ASP A 307 -14.08 13.81 -1.87
C ASP A 307 -14.08 13.90 -3.40
N ALA A 308 -12.91 13.74 -4.03
CA ALA A 308 -12.76 13.68 -5.49
C ALA A 308 -13.10 12.31 -6.10
N GLY A 309 -13.52 11.33 -5.28
CA GLY A 309 -13.83 9.95 -5.72
C GLY A 309 -12.62 9.12 -6.13
N ILE A 310 -11.41 9.53 -5.73
CA ILE A 310 -10.19 8.79 -6.03
C ILE A 310 -10.13 7.54 -5.14
N THR A 311 -9.78 6.40 -5.72
CA THR A 311 -9.50 5.18 -4.97
C THR A 311 -8.20 5.37 -4.18
N VAL A 312 -8.29 5.25 -2.86
CA VAL A 312 -7.13 5.32 -1.95
C VAL A 312 -6.99 4.00 -1.21
N GLY A 313 -5.81 3.40 -1.31
CA GLY A 313 -5.36 2.32 -0.42
C GLY A 313 -4.30 2.83 0.56
N LEU A 314 -4.05 2.08 1.63
CA LEU A 314 -2.93 2.36 2.54
C LEU A 314 -1.70 1.54 2.15
N GLY A 315 -0.54 2.12 2.33
CA GLY A 315 0.76 1.48 2.16
C GLY A 315 1.66 1.73 3.36
N SER A 316 2.42 0.73 3.80
CA SER A 316 3.40 0.92 4.86
C SER A 316 4.71 1.55 4.36
N ASP A 317 4.90 1.58 3.04
CA ASP A 317 6.20 1.88 2.46
C ASP A 317 7.27 0.89 2.97
N SER A 318 8.54 1.25 3.00
CA SER A 318 9.59 0.41 3.53
C SER A 318 9.67 0.47 5.06
N VAL A 319 10.09 -0.61 5.69
CA VAL A 319 10.43 -0.56 7.13
C VAL A 319 11.71 0.26 7.38
N ALA A 320 12.43 0.64 6.36
CA ALA A 320 13.56 1.56 6.45
C ALA A 320 13.09 3.02 6.63
N SER A 321 11.87 3.37 6.16
CA SER A 321 11.25 4.69 6.30
C SER A 321 10.08 4.72 7.30
N ASN A 322 9.61 3.55 7.76
CA ASN A 322 8.42 3.43 8.61
C ASN A 322 8.68 2.68 9.92
N ASN A 323 9.68 1.79 9.96
CA ASN A 323 10.04 0.88 11.04
C ASN A 323 9.08 -0.29 11.28
N THR A 324 7.82 -0.29 10.80
CA THR A 324 6.86 -1.38 10.95
C THR A 324 6.07 -1.66 9.68
N CYS A 325 5.64 -2.92 9.48
CA CYS A 325 4.70 -3.32 8.44
C CYS A 325 3.33 -3.63 9.07
N ASP A 326 2.71 -2.61 9.73
CA ASP A 326 1.46 -2.70 10.48
C ASP A 326 0.42 -1.72 9.93
N LEU A 327 -0.56 -2.23 9.18
CA LEU A 327 -1.59 -1.38 8.58
C LEU A 327 -2.66 -0.89 9.55
N LEU A 328 -2.83 -1.48 10.74
CA LEU A 328 -3.67 -0.90 11.78
C LEU A 328 -3.00 0.35 12.37
N GLU A 329 -1.68 0.32 12.54
CA GLU A 329 -0.90 1.48 12.96
C GLU A 329 -0.91 2.57 11.87
N GLU A 330 -0.72 2.22 10.60
CA GLU A 330 -0.87 3.14 9.46
C GLU A 330 -2.25 3.78 9.44
N SER A 331 -3.29 2.97 9.62
CA SER A 331 -4.68 3.42 9.64
C SER A 331 -4.95 4.45 10.74
N ARG A 332 -4.45 4.18 11.95
CA ARG A 332 -4.52 5.12 13.07
C ARG A 332 -3.86 6.44 12.73
N PHE A 333 -2.64 6.35 12.18
CA PHE A 333 -1.85 7.51 11.85
C PHE A 333 -2.52 8.32 10.72
N ALA A 334 -2.99 7.67 9.66
CA ALA A 334 -3.77 8.30 8.59
C ALA A 334 -4.97 9.09 9.12
N ALA A 335 -5.75 8.48 10.02
CA ALA A 335 -6.92 9.14 10.63
C ALA A 335 -6.54 10.37 11.46
N LEU A 336 -5.50 10.26 12.28
CA LEU A 336 -5.09 11.35 13.19
C LEU A 336 -4.47 12.51 12.43
N VAL A 337 -3.64 12.23 11.43
CA VAL A 337 -3.00 13.25 10.59
C VAL A 337 -4.05 14.00 9.76
N ALA A 338 -4.97 13.29 9.12
CA ALA A 338 -6.06 13.90 8.36
C ALA A 338 -6.89 14.87 9.21
N ARG A 339 -7.21 14.49 10.46
CA ARG A 339 -7.96 15.32 11.40
C ARG A 339 -7.23 16.58 11.87
N ASN A 340 -5.89 16.53 11.91
CA ASN A 340 -5.05 17.67 12.32
C ASN A 340 -4.73 18.64 11.19
N ARG A 341 -5.09 18.31 9.97
CA ARG A 341 -4.85 19.16 8.81
C ARG A 341 -5.75 20.40 8.90
N THR A 342 -5.19 21.50 9.38
CA THR A 342 -5.84 22.82 9.21
C THR A 342 -5.86 23.12 7.71
N LYS A 343 -7.03 23.37 7.13
CA LYS A 343 -7.13 23.90 5.78
C LYS A 343 -6.23 25.14 5.71
N CYS A 344 -5.18 25.05 4.91
CA CYS A 344 -4.15 26.08 4.78
C CYS A 344 -4.82 27.41 4.35
N GLY A 345 -4.86 28.39 5.22
CA GLY A 345 -5.50 29.68 4.94
C GLY A 345 -5.46 30.64 6.12
N SER A 346 -4.53 30.63 6.97
CA SER A 346 -4.18 31.53 8.07
C SER A 346 -3.98 30.78 9.39
N PRO A 347 -2.90 31.05 10.13
CA PRO A 347 -2.62 30.45 11.43
C PRO A 347 -3.66 30.76 12.52
N HIS A 348 -4.65 31.60 12.23
CA HIS A 348 -5.65 32.07 13.21
C HIS A 348 -7.10 31.70 12.89
N GLU A 349 -7.39 31.04 11.76
CA GLU A 349 -8.74 30.54 11.50
C GLU A 349 -8.87 29.08 11.97
N VAL A 350 -9.27 28.88 13.21
CA VAL A 350 -9.84 27.63 13.68
C VAL A 350 -11.22 27.49 13.01
N ARG A 351 -11.25 26.91 11.80
CA ARG A 351 -12.53 26.55 11.20
C ARG A 351 -13.10 25.34 11.93
N ALA A 352 -14.30 25.48 12.44
CA ALA A 352 -15.08 24.36 12.92
C ALA A 352 -15.17 23.33 11.78
N PHE A 353 -14.69 22.11 12.01
CA PHE A 353 -14.81 21.02 11.06
C PHE A 353 -16.29 20.81 10.75
N SER A 354 -16.68 20.84 9.47
CA SER A 354 -17.94 20.25 9.08
C SER A 354 -17.81 18.74 9.29
N SER A 355 -18.85 18.10 9.80
CA SER A 355 -18.87 16.63 9.99
C SER A 355 -18.58 15.84 8.69
N ALA A 356 -18.75 16.48 7.53
CA ALA A 356 -18.53 15.89 6.21
C ALA A 356 -17.04 15.74 5.81
N SER A 357 -16.12 16.48 6.44
CA SER A 357 -14.67 16.39 6.15
C SER A 357 -13.87 15.65 7.22
N PHE A 358 -14.54 15.02 8.17
CA PHE A 358 -13.89 14.32 9.28
C PHE A 358 -13.72 12.84 8.95
N ILE A 359 -12.50 12.41 8.70
CA ILE A 359 -12.19 11.01 8.38
C ILE A 359 -12.56 10.11 9.55
N SER A 360 -13.47 9.18 9.31
CA SER A 360 -13.95 8.19 10.28
C SER A 360 -13.06 6.96 10.34
N ALA A 361 -13.10 6.23 11.46
CA ALA A 361 -12.43 4.93 11.58
C ALA A 361 -12.89 3.94 10.51
N LYS A 362 -14.17 3.96 10.12
CA LYS A 362 -14.72 3.12 9.06
C LYS A 362 -14.08 3.42 7.71
N GLN A 363 -13.95 4.68 7.30
CA GLN A 363 -13.34 5.06 6.02
C GLN A 363 -11.87 4.64 5.94
N VAL A 364 -11.13 4.76 7.04
CA VAL A 364 -9.71 4.34 7.08
C VAL A 364 -9.57 2.82 7.03
N LEU A 365 -10.45 2.07 7.73
CA LEU A 365 -10.48 0.61 7.64
C LEU A 365 -10.85 0.15 6.22
N GLU A 366 -11.77 0.87 5.56
CA GLU A 366 -12.10 0.62 4.15
C GLU A 366 -10.89 0.86 3.25
N ALA A 367 -10.11 1.93 3.47
CA ALA A 367 -8.88 2.18 2.71
C ALA A 367 -7.82 1.07 2.92
N ALA A 368 -7.70 0.54 4.15
CA ALA A 368 -6.79 -0.55 4.48
C ALA A 368 -7.21 -1.94 3.93
N THR A 369 -8.43 -2.07 3.46
CA THR A 369 -9.02 -3.34 2.97
C THR A 369 -9.49 -3.23 1.52
N LEU A 370 -10.73 -2.80 1.29
CA LEU A 370 -11.34 -2.66 -0.04
C LEU A 370 -10.61 -1.60 -0.89
N GLY A 371 -10.18 -0.50 -0.29
CA GLY A 371 -9.44 0.57 -0.97
C GLY A 371 -8.12 0.06 -1.54
N GLY A 372 -7.33 -0.65 -0.73
CA GLY A 372 -6.10 -1.31 -1.19
C GLY A 372 -6.37 -2.38 -2.25
N ALA A 373 -7.44 -3.18 -2.10
CA ALA A 373 -7.83 -4.17 -3.11
C ALA A 373 -8.18 -3.51 -4.46
N LYS A 374 -8.94 -2.41 -4.45
CA LYS A 374 -9.24 -1.60 -5.64
C LYS A 374 -7.98 -0.98 -6.24
N ALA A 375 -7.09 -0.49 -5.40
CA ALA A 375 -5.83 0.11 -5.84
C ALA A 375 -4.97 -0.88 -6.63
N LEU A 376 -4.95 -2.15 -6.23
CA LEU A 376 -4.23 -3.24 -6.91
C LEU A 376 -5.06 -3.97 -7.97
N GLY A 377 -6.33 -3.58 -8.22
CA GLY A 377 -7.22 -4.24 -9.19
C GLY A 377 -7.62 -5.66 -8.77
N LEU A 378 -7.78 -5.90 -7.47
CA LEU A 378 -8.12 -7.20 -6.87
C LEU A 378 -9.46 -7.20 -6.13
N ASP A 379 -10.24 -6.13 -6.18
CA ASP A 379 -11.48 -5.94 -5.42
C ASP A 379 -12.60 -6.91 -5.83
N ALA A 380 -12.56 -7.46 -7.02
CA ALA A 380 -13.45 -8.58 -7.40
C ALA A 380 -13.13 -9.89 -6.64
N ILE A 381 -11.94 -9.99 -6.05
CA ILE A 381 -11.41 -11.23 -5.45
C ILE A 381 -11.34 -11.12 -3.93
N ILE A 382 -10.88 -9.98 -3.38
CA ILE A 382 -10.61 -9.74 -1.96
C ILE A 382 -11.12 -8.35 -1.52
N GLY A 383 -10.84 -7.97 -0.28
CA GLY A 383 -11.11 -6.63 0.29
C GLY A 383 -12.46 -6.50 0.99
N THR A 384 -13.36 -7.47 0.83
CA THR A 384 -14.63 -7.58 1.56
C THR A 384 -14.92 -9.02 1.93
N LEU A 385 -15.76 -9.25 2.97
CA LEU A 385 -16.26 -10.59 3.28
C LEU A 385 -17.63 -10.80 2.59
N GLU A 386 -17.57 -11.39 1.40
CA GLU A 386 -18.77 -11.68 0.61
C GLU A 386 -18.70 -13.09 0.04
N PRO A 387 -19.85 -13.82 -0.04
CA PRO A 387 -19.88 -15.13 -0.66
C PRO A 387 -19.30 -15.10 -2.08
N GLY A 388 -18.44 -16.07 -2.38
CA GLY A 388 -17.75 -16.20 -3.66
C GLY A 388 -16.37 -15.54 -3.74
N LYS A 389 -16.06 -14.55 -2.91
CA LYS A 389 -14.71 -13.98 -2.79
C LYS A 389 -13.77 -14.97 -2.09
N GLN A 390 -12.48 -14.72 -2.23
CA GLN A 390 -11.44 -15.48 -1.54
C GLN A 390 -11.52 -15.25 -0.03
N ALA A 391 -11.26 -16.28 0.74
CA ALA A 391 -11.22 -16.19 2.19
C ALA A 391 -9.87 -15.67 2.68
N ASP A 392 -9.58 -14.42 2.29
CA ASP A 392 -8.46 -13.62 2.77
C ASP A 392 -8.97 -12.82 3.97
N ILE A 393 -8.60 -13.23 5.19
CA ILE A 393 -9.24 -12.82 6.44
C ILE A 393 -8.19 -12.52 7.50
N ALA A 394 -8.40 -11.46 8.28
CA ALA A 394 -7.70 -11.20 9.52
C ALA A 394 -8.68 -11.31 10.70
N VAL A 395 -8.23 -11.92 11.80
CA VAL A 395 -8.94 -11.95 13.07
C VAL A 395 -8.13 -11.17 14.09
N VAL A 396 -8.73 -10.13 14.66
CA VAL A 396 -8.09 -9.22 15.62
C VAL A 396 -8.77 -9.40 16.97
N SER A 397 -8.00 -9.73 18.01
CA SER A 397 -8.49 -9.79 19.38
C SER A 397 -8.88 -8.41 19.88
N LEU A 398 -9.95 -8.33 20.65
CA LEU A 398 -10.42 -7.13 21.33
C LEU A 398 -10.38 -7.27 22.86
N THR A 399 -9.64 -8.27 23.39
CA THR A 399 -9.57 -8.57 24.82
C THR A 399 -8.55 -7.73 25.58
N ASN A 400 -7.71 -6.95 24.87
CA ASN A 400 -6.72 -6.11 25.54
C ASN A 400 -7.43 -5.01 26.33
N ILE A 401 -6.98 -4.76 27.56
CA ILE A 401 -7.55 -3.73 28.45
C ILE A 401 -7.59 -2.34 27.79
N ALA A 402 -6.65 -2.04 26.90
CA ALA A 402 -6.61 -0.77 26.16
C ALA A 402 -7.72 -0.65 25.11
N GLN A 403 -8.39 -1.75 24.74
CA GLN A 403 -9.48 -1.78 23.75
C GLN A 403 -10.86 -1.73 24.41
N GLN A 404 -10.93 -1.93 25.73
CA GLN A 404 -12.17 -2.05 26.49
C GLN A 404 -12.60 -0.72 27.15
N PRO A 405 -13.94 -0.43 27.18
CA PRO A 405 -15.02 -1.20 26.54
C PRO A 405 -15.12 -0.93 25.04
N VAL A 406 -15.53 -1.94 24.25
CA VAL A 406 -15.78 -1.78 22.82
C VAL A 406 -17.16 -1.18 22.59
N SER A 407 -17.24 0.15 22.48
CA SER A 407 -18.47 0.87 22.14
C SER A 407 -18.74 0.94 20.63
N ASP A 408 -17.68 1.00 19.83
CA ASP A 408 -17.71 0.94 18.37
C ASP A 408 -16.50 0.15 17.88
N VAL A 409 -16.75 -0.90 17.11
CA VAL A 409 -15.71 -1.84 16.69
C VAL A 409 -14.72 -1.23 15.70
N HIS A 410 -15.14 -0.30 14.82
CA HIS A 410 -14.21 0.38 13.93
C HIS A 410 -13.25 1.27 14.74
N THR A 411 -13.78 1.97 15.72
CA THR A 411 -12.99 2.81 16.63
C THR A 411 -11.99 1.97 17.43
N ALA A 412 -12.40 0.83 17.97
CA ALA A 412 -11.52 -0.08 18.69
C ALA A 412 -10.38 -0.62 17.80
N LEU A 413 -10.70 -1.03 16.58
CA LEU A 413 -9.71 -1.50 15.62
C LEU A 413 -8.70 -0.41 15.25
N ILE A 414 -9.17 0.79 14.89
CA ILE A 414 -8.29 1.84 14.36
C ILE A 414 -7.52 2.56 15.47
N PHE A 415 -8.17 2.89 16.60
CA PHE A 415 -7.54 3.74 17.62
C PHE A 415 -6.99 3.00 18.83
N ALA A 416 -7.36 1.73 19.03
CA ALA A 416 -6.92 0.97 20.18
C ALA A 416 -6.18 -0.34 19.85
N SER A 417 -6.30 -0.87 18.63
CA SER A 417 -5.64 -2.11 18.21
C SER A 417 -4.39 -1.85 17.36
N ASN A 418 -3.53 -2.85 17.24
CA ASN A 418 -2.36 -2.88 16.35
C ASN A 418 -2.10 -4.31 15.85
N GLY A 419 -1.07 -4.50 15.03
CA GLY A 419 -0.75 -5.81 14.46
C GLY A 419 -0.48 -6.92 15.49
N ARG A 420 -0.10 -6.57 16.73
CA ARG A 420 0.13 -7.56 17.81
C ARG A 420 -1.16 -8.14 18.38
N ASP A 421 -2.31 -7.49 18.11
CA ASP A 421 -3.63 -7.99 18.49
C ASP A 421 -4.21 -8.98 17.44
N VAL A 422 -3.50 -9.21 16.32
CA VAL A 422 -3.91 -10.17 15.29
C VAL A 422 -3.73 -11.59 15.80
N VAL A 423 -4.81 -12.35 15.84
CA VAL A 423 -4.84 -13.75 16.32
C VAL A 423 -4.51 -14.72 15.19
N THR A 424 -5.06 -14.48 14.01
CA THR A 424 -4.79 -15.31 12.82
C THR A 424 -5.02 -14.52 11.54
N THR A 425 -4.24 -14.89 10.53
CA THR A 425 -4.36 -14.37 9.16
C THR A 425 -4.54 -15.53 8.21
N LEU A 426 -5.56 -15.45 7.36
CA LEU A 426 -5.89 -16.48 6.38
C LEU A 426 -5.78 -15.88 4.97
N VAL A 427 -5.17 -16.64 4.06
CA VAL A 427 -5.18 -16.36 2.61
C VAL A 427 -5.78 -17.56 1.88
N ALA A 428 -6.80 -17.32 1.05
CA ALA A 428 -7.53 -18.37 0.38
C ALA A 428 -7.97 -19.49 1.36
N GLY A 429 -8.41 -19.10 2.55
CA GLY A 429 -8.86 -20.00 3.60
C GLY A 429 -7.76 -20.76 4.35
N LYS A 430 -6.49 -20.64 3.97
CA LYS A 430 -5.35 -21.27 4.65
C LYS A 430 -4.72 -20.31 5.65
N SER A 431 -4.36 -20.80 6.83
CA SER A 431 -3.65 -19.97 7.82
C SER A 431 -2.21 -19.72 7.37
N VAL A 432 -1.84 -18.46 7.21
CA VAL A 432 -0.47 -17.98 6.94
C VAL A 432 0.20 -17.44 8.20
N PHE A 433 -0.61 -17.07 9.19
CA PHE A 433 -0.15 -16.70 10.52
C PHE A 433 -1.18 -17.14 11.58
N ARG A 434 -0.67 -17.58 12.73
CA ARG A 434 -1.43 -17.82 13.94
C ARG A 434 -0.58 -17.45 15.15
N ALA A 435 -1.11 -16.58 16.01
CA ALA A 435 -0.45 -16.23 17.27
C ALA A 435 -0.33 -17.46 18.18
N ALA A 436 0.80 -17.59 18.88
CA ALA A 436 0.92 -18.57 19.96
C ALA A 436 -0.09 -18.22 21.07
N ARG A 437 -0.84 -19.23 21.53
CA ARG A 437 -1.79 -19.09 22.64
C ARG A 437 -1.10 -18.95 23.95
#